data_8d6d518dba76fbc003e012b793a9850c
#
_entry.id   8d6d518dba76fbc003e012b793a9850c
#
_cell.length_a   1.000
_cell.length_b   1.000
_cell.length_c   1.000
_cell.angle_alpha   90.00
_cell.angle_beta   90.00
_cell.angle_gamma   90.00
#
_symmetry.space_group_name_H-M   'P 1'
#
loop_
_entity.id
_entity.type
_entity.pdbx_description
1 polymer ?
#
loop_
_entity_poly.entity_id
_entity_poly.type
_entity_poly.pdbx_seq_one_letter_code
_entity_poly.pdbx_strand_id
1 'polypeptide(L)'
;MVEDNLKLLIVAGSSLGIYIVLRTLIFPLLKRIAKKTNTIIDDLFLEKKFLNRVSFVAVFTFLNGILFTDFSTELLDSEISQRIISSLLAVFLGLSLNELLSIFNNASSKYEALKDRPIKGYIQIVKIILNAFIFIIIFAILSGQSVTYYISGLGALTAVLLLVFQDTILSFVASVQIGQNNIINNGDWIEVPEYGADGDVIDIALHTVKVQNWDKTITTIPTSKIISTSVKNWRGMSDYGGRRIMRSISIDTVSYTHLTLPTKA
;
A
#
# COMPACT_ATOMS: atom_id res chain seq x y z
N MET A 1 31.18 -16.88 -39.54
CA MET A 1 31.23 -15.43 -39.84
C MET A 1 30.28 -14.95 -40.92
N VAL A 2 30.30 -15.45 -42.17
CA VAL A 2 29.34 -15.03 -43.23
C VAL A 2 27.93 -15.49 -42.88
N GLU A 3 27.79 -16.72 -42.42
CA GLU A 3 26.52 -17.31 -42.03
C GLU A 3 25.90 -16.61 -40.83
N ASP A 4 26.71 -16.24 -39.84
CA ASP A 4 26.26 -15.51 -38.64
C ASP A 4 25.80 -14.09 -38.99
N ASN A 5 26.53 -13.39 -39.86
CA ASN A 5 26.11 -12.09 -40.37
C ASN A 5 24.77 -12.16 -41.13
N LEU A 6 24.54 -13.24 -41.90
CA LEU A 6 23.28 -13.46 -42.60
C LEU A 6 22.13 -13.72 -41.64
N LYS A 7 22.32 -14.57 -40.62
CA LYS A 7 21.34 -14.82 -39.57
C LYS A 7 21.00 -13.52 -38.82
N LEU A 8 22.00 -12.72 -38.47
CA LEU A 8 21.83 -11.44 -37.79
C LEU A 8 21.02 -10.42 -38.61
N LEU A 9 21.26 -10.37 -39.95
CA LEU A 9 20.49 -9.55 -40.86
C LEU A 9 19.03 -10.01 -40.97
N ILE A 10 18.79 -11.32 -40.98
CA ILE A 10 17.43 -11.90 -41.00
C ILE A 10 16.69 -11.58 -39.72
N VAL A 11 17.34 -11.72 -38.54
CA VAL A 11 16.75 -11.42 -37.26
C VAL A 11 16.44 -9.93 -37.13
N ALA A 12 17.37 -9.04 -37.52
CA ALA A 12 17.15 -7.61 -37.53
C ALA A 12 16.05 -7.19 -38.52
N GLY A 13 16.08 -7.77 -39.73
CA GLY A 13 15.05 -7.52 -40.76
C GLY A 13 13.66 -7.99 -40.35
N SER A 14 13.54 -9.17 -39.74
CA SER A 14 12.26 -9.71 -39.26
C SER A 14 11.72 -8.92 -38.08
N SER A 15 12.56 -8.50 -37.13
CA SER A 15 12.16 -7.65 -35.98
C SER A 15 11.66 -6.27 -36.44
N LEU A 16 12.35 -5.65 -37.42
CA LEU A 16 11.92 -4.43 -38.06
C LEU A 16 10.60 -4.63 -38.85
N GLY A 17 10.49 -5.77 -39.55
CA GLY A 17 9.27 -6.16 -40.26
C GLY A 17 8.06 -6.27 -39.33
N ILE A 18 8.21 -6.93 -38.19
CA ILE A 18 7.17 -7.03 -37.14
C ILE A 18 6.74 -5.63 -36.68
N TYR A 19 7.69 -4.77 -36.39
CA TYR A 19 7.40 -3.39 -35.97
C TYR A 19 6.61 -2.62 -37.03
N ILE A 20 7.04 -2.70 -38.30
CA ILE A 20 6.38 -2.03 -39.43
C ILE A 20 4.97 -2.59 -39.63
N VAL A 21 4.79 -3.91 -39.67
CA VAL A 21 3.49 -4.55 -39.84
C VAL A 21 2.51 -4.17 -38.72
N LEU A 22 2.95 -4.19 -37.47
CA LEU A 22 2.11 -3.76 -36.36
C LEU A 22 1.65 -2.31 -36.55
N ARG A 23 2.56 -1.42 -36.92
CA ARG A 23 2.29 0.01 -37.01
C ARG A 23 1.50 0.42 -38.25
N THR A 24 1.74 -0.23 -39.41
CA THR A 24 1.13 0.18 -40.69
C THR A 24 -0.12 -0.58 -41.01
N LEU A 25 -0.24 -1.85 -40.59
CA LEU A 25 -1.38 -2.72 -40.90
C LEU A 25 -2.28 -2.95 -39.69
N ILE A 26 -1.74 -3.47 -38.60
CA ILE A 26 -2.57 -3.95 -37.49
C ILE A 26 -3.20 -2.79 -36.72
N PHE A 27 -2.43 -1.76 -36.33
CA PHE A 27 -2.97 -0.66 -35.53
C PHE A 27 -3.99 0.23 -36.28
N PRO A 28 -3.80 0.57 -37.57
CA PRO A 28 -4.84 1.25 -38.31
C PRO A 28 -6.11 0.41 -38.50
N LEU A 29 -5.95 -0.93 -38.66
CA LEU A 29 -7.08 -1.85 -38.74
C LEU A 29 -7.87 -1.86 -37.43
N LEU A 30 -7.18 -2.02 -36.28
CA LEU A 30 -7.80 -1.94 -34.95
C LEU A 30 -8.51 -0.60 -34.72
N LYS A 31 -7.89 0.52 -35.12
CA LYS A 31 -8.52 1.85 -35.07
C LYS A 31 -9.78 1.97 -35.93
N ARG A 32 -9.82 1.31 -37.09
CA ARG A 32 -11.03 1.29 -37.94
C ARG A 32 -12.15 0.45 -37.34
N ILE A 33 -11.82 -0.65 -36.67
CA ILE A 33 -12.79 -1.51 -35.99
C ILE A 33 -13.36 -0.79 -34.76
N ALA A 34 -12.50 -0.19 -33.95
CA ALA A 34 -12.89 0.55 -32.74
C ALA A 34 -13.74 1.79 -33.04
N LYS A 35 -13.53 2.46 -34.16
CA LYS A 35 -14.41 3.57 -34.58
C LYS A 35 -15.84 3.16 -34.89
N LYS A 36 -16.11 1.84 -35.05
CA LYS A 36 -17.48 1.31 -35.20
C LYS A 36 -18.16 1.04 -33.87
N THR A 37 -17.38 0.94 -32.79
CA THR A 37 -17.88 0.80 -31.42
C THR A 37 -17.89 2.16 -30.73
N ASN A 38 -19.05 2.58 -30.21
CA ASN A 38 -19.23 3.88 -29.51
C ASN A 38 -18.74 3.84 -28.04
N THR A 39 -17.67 3.10 -27.76
CA THR A 39 -17.13 2.97 -26.40
C THR A 39 -15.90 3.85 -26.19
N ILE A 40 -15.93 4.68 -25.17
CA ILE A 40 -14.82 5.58 -24.78
C ILE A 40 -13.54 4.79 -24.47
N ILE A 41 -13.69 3.54 -24.03
CA ILE A 41 -12.58 2.65 -23.66
C ILE A 41 -11.73 2.30 -24.90
N ASP A 42 -12.37 2.02 -26.03
CA ASP A 42 -11.66 1.61 -27.26
C ASP A 42 -10.75 2.71 -27.79
N ASP A 43 -11.19 3.97 -27.70
CA ASP A 43 -10.38 5.11 -28.14
C ASP A 43 -9.13 5.30 -27.26
N LEU A 44 -9.24 5.03 -25.95
CA LEU A 44 -8.14 5.14 -25.01
C LEU A 44 -7.09 4.05 -25.19
N PHE A 45 -7.50 2.79 -25.48
CA PHE A 45 -6.58 1.69 -25.78
C PHE A 45 -5.84 1.88 -27.11
N LEU A 46 -6.40 2.66 -28.02
CA LEU A 46 -5.79 2.96 -29.31
C LEU A 46 -4.94 4.23 -29.30
N GLU A 47 -4.63 4.75 -28.12
CA GLU A 47 -3.72 5.88 -27.97
C GLU A 47 -2.32 5.54 -28.50
N LYS A 48 -1.74 6.48 -29.27
CA LYS A 48 -0.46 6.27 -29.96
C LYS A 48 0.67 5.85 -29.01
N LYS A 49 0.65 6.33 -27.77
CA LYS A 49 1.67 5.99 -26.75
C LYS A 49 1.62 4.51 -26.36
N PHE A 50 0.42 3.99 -26.09
CA PHE A 50 0.21 2.60 -25.71
C PHE A 50 0.60 1.66 -26.86
N LEU A 51 0.10 1.94 -28.07
CA LEU A 51 0.39 1.13 -29.25
C LEU A 51 1.89 1.07 -29.57
N ASN A 52 2.61 2.19 -29.45
CA ASN A 52 4.07 2.19 -29.63
C ASN A 52 4.78 1.28 -28.63
N ARG A 53 4.38 1.31 -27.34
CA ARG A 53 4.99 0.47 -26.31
C ARG A 53 4.71 -1.01 -26.55
N VAL A 54 3.48 -1.35 -26.92
CA VAL A 54 3.09 -2.73 -27.29
C VAL A 54 3.87 -3.22 -28.50
N SER A 55 4.16 -2.35 -29.49
CA SER A 55 5.02 -2.73 -30.62
C SER A 55 6.42 -3.14 -30.17
N PHE A 56 7.03 -2.40 -29.24
CA PHE A 56 8.34 -2.76 -28.71
C PHE A 56 8.28 -4.06 -27.88
N VAL A 57 7.22 -4.25 -27.08
CA VAL A 57 7.02 -5.53 -26.38
C VAL A 57 6.99 -6.68 -27.36
N ALA A 58 6.24 -6.58 -28.46
CA ALA A 58 6.17 -7.63 -29.48
C ALA A 58 7.54 -7.90 -30.12
N VAL A 59 8.30 -6.85 -30.45
CA VAL A 59 9.64 -6.99 -31.04
C VAL A 59 10.60 -7.68 -30.06
N PHE A 60 10.65 -7.25 -28.79
CA PHE A 60 11.54 -7.85 -27.81
C PHE A 60 11.10 -9.25 -27.40
N THR A 61 9.80 -9.56 -27.41
CA THR A 61 9.30 -10.93 -27.22
C THR A 61 9.76 -11.83 -28.36
N PHE A 62 9.69 -11.36 -29.60
CA PHE A 62 10.19 -12.09 -30.74
C PHE A 62 11.70 -12.33 -30.67
N LEU A 63 12.48 -11.27 -30.33
CA LEU A 63 13.93 -11.40 -30.15
C LEU A 63 14.27 -12.38 -29.01
N ASN A 64 13.56 -12.32 -27.91
CA ASN A 64 13.75 -13.26 -26.79
C ASN A 64 13.40 -14.70 -27.20
N GLY A 65 12.34 -14.89 -28.03
CA GLY A 65 11.98 -16.19 -28.57
C GLY A 65 13.05 -16.80 -29.48
N ILE A 66 13.74 -15.99 -30.30
CA ILE A 66 14.83 -16.45 -31.19
C ILE A 66 16.00 -17.02 -30.39
N LEU A 67 16.27 -16.49 -29.16
CA LEU A 67 17.35 -16.99 -28.30
C LEU A 67 17.20 -18.48 -27.93
N PHE A 68 16.00 -19.04 -28.08
CA PHE A 68 15.72 -20.45 -27.79
C PHE A 68 15.64 -21.31 -29.07
N THR A 69 16.07 -20.77 -30.24
CA THR A 69 16.04 -21.47 -31.52
C THR A 69 17.45 -21.58 -32.11
N ASP A 70 17.65 -22.53 -33.02
CA ASP A 70 18.94 -22.72 -33.77
C ASP A 70 19.27 -21.52 -34.68
N PHE A 71 18.43 -20.50 -34.71
CA PHE A 71 18.64 -19.24 -35.44
C PHE A 71 19.41 -18.20 -34.63
N SER A 72 19.78 -18.49 -33.37
CA SER A 72 20.62 -17.62 -32.59
C SER A 72 22.02 -17.52 -33.20
N THR A 73 22.64 -16.36 -33.08
CA THR A 73 24.01 -16.12 -33.52
C THR A 73 24.91 -16.05 -32.28
N GLU A 74 26.22 -16.31 -32.44
CA GLU A 74 27.18 -16.22 -31.31
C GLU A 74 27.06 -14.90 -30.50
N LEU A 75 26.73 -13.80 -31.22
CA LEU A 75 26.50 -12.49 -30.57
C LEU A 75 25.23 -12.46 -29.71
N LEU A 76 24.15 -13.13 -30.16
CA LEU A 76 22.90 -13.18 -29.42
C LEU A 76 22.93 -14.24 -28.31
N ASP A 77 23.72 -15.29 -28.47
CA ASP A 77 23.89 -16.37 -27.49
C ASP A 77 24.76 -15.96 -26.29
N SER A 78 25.47 -14.84 -26.39
CA SER A 78 26.21 -14.35 -25.23
C SER A 78 25.26 -14.05 -24.06
N GLU A 79 25.63 -14.47 -22.85
CA GLU A 79 24.85 -14.22 -21.63
C GLU A 79 24.47 -12.75 -21.46
N ILE A 80 25.38 -11.86 -21.85
CA ILE A 80 25.17 -10.41 -21.77
C ILE A 80 24.05 -9.96 -22.70
N SER A 81 24.06 -10.41 -23.94
CA SER A 81 23.03 -10.07 -24.94
C SER A 81 21.65 -10.57 -24.50
N GLN A 82 21.57 -11.81 -24.01
CA GLN A 82 20.34 -12.39 -23.49
C GLN A 82 19.80 -11.59 -22.32
N ARG A 83 20.65 -11.19 -21.36
CA ARG A 83 20.27 -10.36 -20.22
C ARG A 83 19.79 -8.98 -20.67
N ILE A 84 20.46 -8.36 -21.65
CA ILE A 84 20.06 -7.06 -22.18
C ILE A 84 18.69 -7.14 -22.87
N ILE A 85 18.49 -8.12 -23.78
CA ILE A 85 17.23 -8.30 -24.50
C ILE A 85 16.07 -8.57 -23.54
N SER A 86 16.27 -9.46 -22.56
CA SER A 86 15.26 -9.78 -21.54
C SER A 86 14.96 -8.58 -20.63
N SER A 87 15.96 -7.78 -20.29
CA SER A 87 15.79 -6.55 -19.49
C SER A 87 14.99 -5.50 -20.29
N LEU A 88 15.29 -5.32 -21.58
CA LEU A 88 14.53 -4.41 -22.44
C LEU A 88 13.08 -4.87 -22.59
N LEU A 89 12.84 -6.18 -22.75
CA LEU A 89 11.49 -6.73 -22.72
C LEU A 89 10.76 -6.37 -21.43
N ALA A 90 11.39 -6.58 -20.27
CA ALA A 90 10.81 -6.25 -18.97
C ALA A 90 10.51 -4.74 -18.83
N VAL A 91 11.40 -3.86 -19.32
CA VAL A 91 11.20 -2.41 -19.35
C VAL A 91 9.97 -2.03 -20.18
N PHE A 92 9.90 -2.49 -21.43
CA PHE A 92 8.78 -2.13 -22.32
C PHE A 92 7.46 -2.74 -21.86
N LEU A 93 7.49 -3.93 -21.28
CA LEU A 93 6.32 -4.54 -20.67
C LEU A 93 5.84 -3.71 -19.47
N GLY A 94 6.75 -3.28 -18.61
CA GLY A 94 6.44 -2.40 -17.50
C GLY A 94 5.87 -1.05 -17.92
N LEU A 95 6.48 -0.44 -18.96
CA LEU A 95 5.98 0.81 -19.54
C LEU A 95 4.57 0.63 -20.14
N SER A 96 4.29 -0.52 -20.75
CA SER A 96 2.96 -0.83 -21.29
C SER A 96 1.92 -1.01 -20.21
N LEU A 97 2.27 -1.70 -19.11
CA LEU A 97 1.39 -1.84 -17.93
C LEU A 97 1.12 -0.49 -17.24
N ASN A 98 2.14 0.36 -17.11
CA ASN A 98 1.96 1.72 -16.58
C ASN A 98 1.02 2.56 -17.45
N GLU A 99 1.09 2.41 -18.78
CA GLU A 99 0.17 3.11 -19.69
C GLU A 99 -1.24 2.56 -19.57
N LEU A 100 -1.40 1.25 -19.45
CA LEU A 100 -2.69 0.60 -19.19
C LEU A 100 -3.36 1.17 -17.93
N LEU A 101 -2.61 1.32 -16.84
CA LEU A 101 -3.09 1.97 -15.61
C LEU A 101 -3.44 3.45 -15.84
N SER A 102 -2.70 4.15 -16.71
CA SER A 102 -3.02 5.53 -17.08
C SER A 102 -4.33 5.62 -17.87
N ILE A 103 -4.53 4.70 -18.81
CA ILE A 103 -5.76 4.57 -19.60
C ILE A 103 -6.95 4.32 -18.67
N PHE A 104 -6.79 3.40 -17.70
CA PHE A 104 -7.82 3.12 -16.70
C PHE A 104 -8.15 4.38 -15.86
N ASN A 105 -7.12 5.13 -15.44
CA ASN A 105 -7.32 6.40 -14.73
C ASN A 105 -8.09 7.43 -15.57
N ASN A 106 -7.74 7.55 -16.84
CA ASN A 106 -8.41 8.48 -17.76
C ASN A 106 -9.85 8.03 -18.09
N ALA A 107 -10.08 6.72 -18.17
CA ALA A 107 -11.42 6.16 -18.32
C ALA A 107 -12.28 6.44 -17.09
N SER A 108 -11.76 6.17 -15.89
CA SER A 108 -12.51 6.36 -14.64
C SER A 108 -12.94 7.81 -14.41
N SER A 109 -12.13 8.78 -14.84
CA SER A 109 -12.45 10.21 -14.73
C SER A 109 -13.59 10.67 -15.67
N LYS A 110 -13.90 9.88 -16.70
CA LYS A 110 -14.98 10.17 -17.67
C LYS A 110 -16.33 9.56 -17.28
N TYR A 111 -16.35 8.61 -16.34
CA TYR A 111 -17.58 8.01 -15.83
C TYR A 111 -18.12 8.81 -14.66
N GLU A 112 -19.35 9.34 -14.75
CA GLU A 112 -20.00 10.15 -13.70
C GLU A 112 -20.04 9.44 -12.34
N ALA A 113 -20.28 8.13 -12.32
CA ALA A 113 -20.33 7.33 -11.09
C ALA A 113 -18.99 7.24 -10.32
N LEU A 114 -17.87 7.56 -10.96
CA LEU A 114 -16.51 7.43 -10.42
C LEU A 114 -15.80 8.79 -10.27
N LYS A 115 -16.42 9.86 -10.76
CA LYS A 115 -15.81 11.19 -10.84
C LYS A 115 -15.47 11.78 -9.46
N ASP A 116 -16.31 11.51 -8.46
CA ASP A 116 -16.15 12.05 -7.10
C ASP A 116 -15.29 11.15 -6.19
N ARG A 117 -14.79 10.04 -6.71
CA ARG A 117 -13.94 9.12 -5.93
C ARG A 117 -12.45 9.38 -6.18
N PRO A 118 -11.59 9.31 -5.17
CA PRO A 118 -10.15 9.57 -5.30
C PRO A 118 -9.38 8.42 -5.97
N ILE A 119 -9.89 7.91 -7.12
CA ILE A 119 -9.33 6.76 -7.85
C ILE A 119 -7.90 7.03 -8.29
N LYS A 120 -7.58 8.27 -8.66
CA LYS A 120 -6.23 8.69 -9.07
C LYS A 120 -5.16 8.34 -8.03
N GLY A 121 -5.46 8.53 -6.73
CA GLY A 121 -4.53 8.19 -5.65
C GLY A 121 -4.26 6.68 -5.57
N TYR A 122 -5.30 5.85 -5.67
CA TYR A 122 -5.14 4.39 -5.66
C TYR A 122 -4.32 3.89 -6.85
N ILE A 123 -4.60 4.40 -8.06
CA ILE A 123 -3.83 4.05 -9.27
C ILE A 123 -2.37 4.46 -9.13
N GLN A 124 -2.08 5.60 -8.51
CA GLN A 124 -0.71 6.05 -8.27
C GLN A 124 0.05 5.10 -7.34
N ILE A 125 -0.60 4.61 -6.27
CA ILE A 125 -0.01 3.60 -5.38
C ILE A 125 0.27 2.31 -6.15
N VAL A 126 -0.68 1.83 -6.94
CA VAL A 126 -0.50 0.62 -7.77
C VAL A 126 0.67 0.79 -8.74
N LYS A 127 0.83 1.96 -9.38
CA LYS A 127 1.97 2.26 -10.26
C LYS A 127 3.31 2.24 -9.52
N ILE A 128 3.36 2.77 -8.29
CA ILE A 128 4.59 2.73 -7.49
C ILE A 128 4.98 1.29 -7.18
N ILE A 129 4.03 0.47 -6.72
CA ILE A 129 4.26 -0.96 -6.44
C ILE A 129 4.69 -1.70 -7.71
N LEU A 130 3.99 -1.49 -8.81
CA LEU A 130 4.32 -2.09 -10.11
C LEU A 130 5.75 -1.74 -10.54
N ASN A 131 6.13 -0.47 -10.47
CA ASN A 131 7.46 -0.01 -10.85
C ASN A 131 8.55 -0.59 -9.94
N ALA A 132 8.29 -0.75 -8.64
CA ALA A 132 9.20 -1.41 -7.71
C ALA A 132 9.43 -2.88 -8.11
N PHE A 133 8.36 -3.63 -8.44
CA PHE A 133 8.47 -5.01 -8.93
C PHE A 133 9.24 -5.09 -10.26
N ILE A 134 8.95 -4.22 -11.21
CA ILE A 134 9.65 -4.18 -12.50
C ILE A 134 11.15 -3.89 -12.27
N PHE A 135 11.48 -2.99 -11.38
CA PHE A 135 12.87 -2.70 -11.01
C PHE A 135 13.59 -3.94 -10.45
N ILE A 136 12.94 -4.69 -9.55
CA ILE A 136 13.49 -5.94 -9.00
C ILE A 136 13.70 -6.98 -10.12
N ILE A 137 12.75 -7.11 -11.04
CA ILE A 137 12.85 -8.05 -12.17
C ILE A 137 14.03 -7.68 -13.07
N ILE A 138 14.16 -6.40 -13.44
CA ILE A 138 15.27 -5.93 -14.29
C ILE A 138 16.61 -6.17 -13.59
N PHE A 139 16.70 -5.84 -12.31
CA PHE A 139 17.91 -6.05 -11.53
C PHE A 139 18.26 -7.54 -11.41
N ALA A 140 17.27 -8.41 -11.22
CA ALA A 140 17.45 -9.86 -11.20
C ALA A 140 18.01 -10.39 -12.54
N ILE A 141 17.43 -9.96 -13.66
CA ILE A 141 17.89 -10.36 -15.00
C ILE A 141 19.33 -9.90 -15.23
N LEU A 142 19.66 -8.64 -14.95
CA LEU A 142 20.98 -8.08 -15.17
C LEU A 142 22.05 -8.75 -14.31
N SER A 143 21.73 -9.08 -13.06
CA SER A 143 22.64 -9.76 -12.15
C SER A 143 22.74 -11.27 -12.37
N GLY A 144 21.88 -11.85 -13.23
CA GLY A 144 21.83 -13.28 -13.50
C GLY A 144 21.33 -14.14 -12.33
N GLN A 145 20.60 -13.51 -11.39
CA GLN A 145 20.02 -14.19 -10.24
C GLN A 145 18.51 -14.34 -10.41
N SER A 146 17.90 -15.27 -9.67
CA SER A 146 16.45 -15.43 -9.71
C SER A 146 15.75 -14.24 -9.03
N VAL A 147 14.58 -13.87 -9.53
CA VAL A 147 13.71 -12.86 -8.91
C VAL A 147 13.36 -13.24 -7.46
N THR A 148 13.17 -14.53 -7.21
CA THR A 148 12.88 -15.08 -5.88
C THR A 148 14.01 -14.79 -4.89
N TYR A 149 15.27 -14.83 -5.32
CA TYR A 149 16.42 -14.48 -4.47
C TYR A 149 16.30 -13.08 -3.90
N TYR A 150 16.00 -12.09 -4.75
CA TYR A 150 15.85 -10.70 -4.30
C TYR A 150 14.58 -10.48 -3.47
N ILE A 151 13.46 -11.08 -3.86
CA ILE A 151 12.21 -10.96 -3.08
C ILE A 151 12.39 -11.58 -1.70
N SER A 152 13.03 -12.74 -1.59
CA SER A 152 13.29 -13.38 -0.30
C SER A 152 14.22 -12.57 0.58
N GLY A 153 15.30 -12.02 0.00
CA GLY A 153 16.23 -11.15 0.73
C GLY A 153 15.57 -9.86 1.23
N LEU A 154 14.82 -9.18 0.36
CA LEU A 154 14.05 -7.99 0.73
C LEU A 154 12.95 -8.31 1.75
N GLY A 155 12.29 -9.46 1.62
CA GLY A 155 11.28 -9.92 2.56
C GLY A 155 11.85 -10.17 3.95
N ALA A 156 12.99 -10.84 4.03
CA ALA A 156 13.69 -11.07 5.30
C ALA A 156 14.12 -9.74 5.96
N LEU A 157 14.71 -8.83 5.17
CA LEU A 157 15.08 -7.50 5.66
C LEU A 157 13.86 -6.71 6.16
N THR A 158 12.77 -6.75 5.39
CA THR A 158 11.51 -6.07 5.76
C THR A 158 10.94 -6.63 7.05
N ALA A 159 10.97 -7.96 7.24
CA ALA A 159 10.49 -8.58 8.48
C ALA A 159 11.30 -8.11 9.70
N VAL A 160 12.63 -8.02 9.58
CA VAL A 160 13.49 -7.49 10.64
C VAL A 160 13.18 -6.01 10.92
N LEU A 161 13.04 -5.19 9.86
CA LEU A 161 12.69 -3.79 10.02
C LEU A 161 11.33 -3.59 10.68
N LEU A 162 10.32 -4.38 10.27
CA LEU A 162 8.99 -4.33 10.89
C LEU A 162 9.03 -4.71 12.37
N LEU A 163 9.85 -5.69 12.74
CA LEU A 163 10.05 -6.07 14.14
C LEU A 163 10.68 -4.94 14.96
N VAL A 164 11.72 -4.29 14.41
CA VAL A 164 12.41 -3.17 15.08
C VAL A 164 11.48 -1.96 15.25
N PHE A 165 10.66 -1.64 14.24
CA PHE A 165 9.77 -0.48 14.25
C PHE A 165 8.34 -0.79 14.70
N GLN A 166 8.06 -2.00 15.19
CA GLN A 166 6.71 -2.45 15.55
C GLN A 166 6.02 -1.47 16.50
N ASP A 167 6.67 -1.10 17.60
CA ASP A 167 6.07 -0.22 18.61
C ASP A 167 5.87 1.21 18.09
N THR A 168 6.76 1.68 17.22
CA THR A 168 6.64 2.99 16.58
C THR A 168 5.42 3.02 15.65
N ILE A 169 5.23 1.98 14.84
CA ILE A 169 4.09 1.88 13.92
C ILE A 169 2.79 1.78 14.70
N LEU A 170 2.74 0.95 15.74
CA LEU A 170 1.56 0.81 16.60
C LEU A 170 1.20 2.14 17.28
N SER A 171 2.18 2.87 17.82
CA SER A 171 1.97 4.18 18.44
C SER A 171 1.46 5.22 17.44
N PHE A 172 2.00 5.21 16.21
CA PHE A 172 1.52 6.10 15.15
C PHE A 172 0.05 5.82 14.79
N VAL A 173 -0.29 4.56 14.54
CA VAL A 173 -1.67 4.15 14.24
C VAL A 173 -2.61 4.51 15.39
N ALA A 174 -2.18 4.26 16.63
CA ALA A 174 -2.93 4.61 17.83
C ALA A 174 -3.19 6.12 17.95
N SER A 175 -2.18 6.94 17.71
CA SER A 175 -2.32 8.40 17.74
C SER A 175 -3.34 8.90 16.72
N VAL A 176 -3.30 8.36 15.50
CA VAL A 176 -4.29 8.70 14.46
C VAL A 176 -5.70 8.26 14.87
N GLN A 177 -5.87 7.07 15.44
CA GLN A 177 -7.17 6.56 15.89
C GLN A 177 -7.73 7.38 17.06
N ILE A 178 -6.89 7.77 18.01
CA ILE A 178 -7.29 8.62 19.14
C ILE A 178 -7.84 9.94 18.63
N GLY A 179 -7.13 10.58 17.70
CA GLY A 179 -7.54 11.86 17.13
C GLY A 179 -8.81 11.78 16.28
N GLN A 180 -8.93 10.74 15.44
CA GLN A 180 -10.09 10.59 14.55
C GLN A 180 -11.37 10.20 15.30
N ASN A 181 -11.25 9.34 16.31
CA ASN A 181 -12.40 8.80 17.04
C ASN A 181 -12.70 9.59 18.32
N ASN A 182 -11.95 10.65 18.63
CA ASN A 182 -12.10 11.45 19.86
C ASN A 182 -12.13 10.58 21.15
N ILE A 183 -11.28 9.55 21.20
CA ILE A 183 -11.25 8.60 22.32
C ILE A 183 -10.89 9.34 23.61
N ILE A 184 -9.82 10.13 23.56
CA ILE A 184 -9.37 11.03 24.63
C ILE A 184 -8.92 12.36 24.01
N ASN A 185 -9.09 13.47 24.76
CA ASN A 185 -8.60 14.80 24.39
C ASN A 185 -7.79 15.40 25.54
N ASN A 186 -7.01 16.42 25.21
CA ASN A 186 -6.35 17.22 26.25
C ASN A 186 -7.40 17.84 27.15
N GLY A 187 -7.19 17.72 28.49
CA GLY A 187 -8.11 18.18 29.50
C GLY A 187 -9.18 17.17 29.92
N ASP A 188 -9.26 15.99 29.27
CA ASP A 188 -10.15 14.94 29.73
C ASP A 188 -9.64 14.31 31.02
N TRP A 189 -10.53 14.04 31.93
CA TRP A 189 -10.23 13.17 33.07
C TRP A 189 -10.35 11.71 32.61
N ILE A 190 -9.23 10.98 32.72
CA ILE A 190 -9.17 9.56 32.40
C ILE A 190 -8.64 8.72 33.54
N GLU A 191 -9.10 7.49 33.61
CA GLU A 191 -8.65 6.49 34.57
C GLU A 191 -8.13 5.27 33.80
N VAL A 192 -6.85 4.92 34.00
CA VAL A 192 -6.18 3.75 33.38
C VAL A 192 -5.51 2.95 34.50
N PRO A 193 -6.24 2.02 35.13
CA PRO A 193 -5.76 1.32 36.32
C PRO A 193 -4.44 0.57 36.13
N GLU A 194 -4.24 -0.02 34.95
CA GLU A 194 -3.03 -0.78 34.63
C GLU A 194 -1.75 0.05 34.71
N TYR A 195 -1.86 1.37 34.50
CA TYR A 195 -0.74 2.30 34.54
C TYR A 195 -0.76 3.20 35.81
N GLY A 196 -1.71 2.97 36.71
CA GLY A 196 -1.88 3.79 37.88
C GLY A 196 -2.18 5.27 37.57
N ALA A 197 -2.82 5.50 36.41
CA ALA A 197 -3.20 6.84 35.99
C ALA A 197 -4.67 7.11 36.36
N ASP A 198 -4.90 8.19 37.11
CA ASP A 198 -6.22 8.71 37.44
C ASP A 198 -6.11 10.22 37.54
N GLY A 199 -6.48 10.94 36.48
CA GLY A 199 -6.33 12.39 36.43
C GLY A 199 -6.55 12.97 35.04
N ASP A 200 -6.13 14.21 34.87
CA ASP A 200 -6.35 14.97 33.64
C ASP A 200 -5.26 14.74 32.61
N VAL A 201 -5.64 14.56 31.36
CA VAL A 201 -4.72 14.46 30.21
C VAL A 201 -4.12 15.82 29.93
N ILE A 202 -2.78 15.92 30.12
CA ILE A 202 -2.03 17.17 29.88
C ILE A 202 -1.59 17.28 28.41
N ASP A 203 -1.12 16.17 27.85
CA ASP A 203 -0.48 16.16 26.53
C ASP A 203 -0.69 14.81 25.84
N ILE A 204 -1.00 14.87 24.54
CA ILE A 204 -1.15 13.70 23.67
C ILE A 204 -0.12 13.82 22.55
N ALA A 205 1.02 13.15 22.72
CA ALA A 205 2.07 13.07 21.71
C ALA A 205 1.93 11.81 20.85
N LEU A 206 2.76 11.71 19.80
CA LEU A 206 2.75 10.56 18.88
C LEU A 206 2.97 9.22 19.60
N HIS A 207 3.87 9.18 20.57
CA HIS A 207 4.28 7.94 21.26
C HIS A 207 3.80 7.84 22.69
N THR A 208 3.37 8.94 23.30
CA THR A 208 3.05 9.00 24.73
C THR A 208 1.87 9.90 25.00
N VAL A 209 1.05 9.50 25.98
CA VAL A 209 0.01 10.32 26.61
C VAL A 209 0.45 10.61 28.02
N LYS A 210 0.44 11.88 28.44
CA LYS A 210 0.76 12.32 29.79
C LYS A 210 -0.52 12.62 30.55
N VAL A 211 -0.65 12.01 31.72
CA VAL A 211 -1.78 12.20 32.63
C VAL A 211 -1.27 12.77 33.93
N GLN A 212 -1.82 13.88 34.36
CA GLN A 212 -1.56 14.46 35.70
C GLN A 212 -2.54 13.87 36.71
N ASN A 213 -2.03 13.02 37.57
CA ASN A 213 -2.81 12.43 38.64
C ASN A 213 -3.25 13.48 39.69
N TRP A 214 -4.17 13.12 40.55
CA TRP A 214 -4.69 14.00 41.60
C TRP A 214 -3.65 14.40 42.67
N ASP A 215 -2.64 13.56 42.88
CA ASP A 215 -1.49 13.84 43.72
C ASP A 215 -0.42 14.72 43.06
N LYS A 216 -0.72 15.25 41.85
CA LYS A 216 0.18 16.07 41.02
C LYS A 216 1.36 15.30 40.41
N THR A 217 1.43 13.98 40.53
CA THR A 217 2.37 13.16 39.75
C THR A 217 1.97 13.09 38.29
N ILE A 218 2.94 12.88 37.40
CA ILE A 218 2.67 12.73 35.98
C ILE A 218 2.95 11.28 35.60
N THR A 219 1.90 10.58 35.12
CA THR A 219 2.02 9.25 34.55
C THR A 219 2.11 9.37 33.03
N THR A 220 3.13 8.74 32.43
CA THR A 220 3.33 8.70 30.98
C THR A 220 2.96 7.32 30.47
N ILE A 221 1.98 7.25 29.59
CA ILE A 221 1.44 6.00 29.03
C ILE A 221 1.79 5.96 27.55
N PRO A 222 2.33 4.83 27.01
CA PRO A 222 2.50 4.67 25.58
C PRO A 222 1.17 4.80 24.83
N THR A 223 1.13 5.60 23.76
CA THR A 223 -0.11 5.89 23.01
C THR A 223 -0.77 4.60 22.48
N SER A 224 0.03 3.62 22.06
CA SER A 224 -0.46 2.31 21.63
C SER A 224 -1.22 1.55 22.72
N LYS A 225 -0.87 1.78 23.98
CA LYS A 225 -1.51 1.11 25.12
C LYS A 225 -2.87 1.71 25.45
N ILE A 226 -3.08 3.00 25.22
CA ILE A 226 -4.40 3.64 25.40
C ILE A 226 -5.49 2.94 24.57
N ILE A 227 -5.17 2.44 23.38
CA ILE A 227 -6.14 1.75 22.53
C ILE A 227 -6.28 0.27 22.91
N SER A 228 -5.20 -0.37 23.36
CA SER A 228 -5.19 -1.79 23.65
C SER A 228 -5.67 -2.14 25.08
N THR A 229 -5.75 -1.16 25.97
CA THR A 229 -6.22 -1.35 27.36
C THR A 229 -7.58 -0.70 27.59
N SER A 230 -8.22 -1.06 28.69
CA SER A 230 -9.47 -0.43 29.10
C SER A 230 -9.20 0.95 29.70
N VAL A 231 -9.64 1.98 29.00
CA VAL A 231 -9.56 3.38 29.45
C VAL A 231 -10.95 3.87 29.81
N LYS A 232 -11.11 4.38 31.01
CA LYS A 232 -12.31 5.04 31.46
C LYS A 232 -12.18 6.54 31.23
N ASN A 233 -13.00 7.12 30.34
CA ASN A 233 -13.04 8.56 30.10
C ASN A 233 -14.24 9.16 30.85
N TRP A 234 -13.97 10.10 31.72
CA TRP A 234 -14.97 10.78 32.56
C TRP A 234 -15.54 12.05 31.94
N ARG A 235 -15.18 12.37 30.68
CA ARG A 235 -15.72 13.52 29.91
C ARG A 235 -17.22 13.59 29.96
N GLY A 236 -17.91 12.44 29.85
CA GLY A 236 -19.37 12.39 29.90
C GLY A 236 -19.98 12.96 31.20
N MET A 237 -19.25 12.94 32.31
CA MET A 237 -19.73 13.60 33.55
C MET A 237 -19.72 15.13 33.42
N SER A 238 -18.67 15.66 32.79
CA SER A 238 -18.56 17.11 32.57
C SER A 238 -19.58 17.60 31.55
N ASP A 239 -19.78 16.84 30.48
CA ASP A 239 -20.70 17.20 29.38
C ASP A 239 -22.18 17.15 29.80
N TYR A 240 -22.56 16.17 30.62
CA TYR A 240 -23.95 15.98 31.07
C TYR A 240 -24.27 16.60 32.42
N GLY A 241 -23.27 17.21 33.11
CA GLY A 241 -23.46 17.87 34.40
C GLY A 241 -23.90 16.95 35.53
N GLY A 242 -23.74 15.63 35.40
CA GLY A 242 -24.15 14.62 36.37
C GLY A 242 -22.97 13.81 36.91
N ARG A 243 -22.89 13.64 38.20
CA ARG A 243 -21.84 12.82 38.86
C ARG A 243 -22.46 11.59 39.53
N ARG A 244 -21.93 10.41 39.24
CA ARG A 244 -22.24 9.20 39.98
C ARG A 244 -21.66 9.31 41.38
N ILE A 245 -22.53 9.22 42.42
CA ILE A 245 -22.14 9.12 43.81
C ILE A 245 -22.26 7.67 44.24
N MET A 246 -21.16 7.07 44.67
CA MET A 246 -21.14 5.75 45.28
C MET A 246 -20.60 5.89 46.72
N ARG A 247 -21.44 5.53 47.67
CA ARG A 247 -21.08 5.53 49.12
C ARG A 247 -21.34 4.14 49.66
N SER A 248 -20.45 3.62 50.45
CA SER A 248 -20.61 2.40 51.24
C SER A 248 -20.64 2.75 52.70
N ILE A 249 -21.57 2.15 53.43
CA ILE A 249 -21.63 2.22 54.90
C ILE A 249 -21.33 0.80 55.36
N SER A 250 -20.25 0.63 56.11
CA SER A 250 -19.95 -0.62 56.77
C SER A 250 -20.81 -0.73 58.03
N ILE A 251 -21.70 -1.71 58.03
CA ILE A 251 -22.55 -2.00 59.19
C ILE A 251 -21.91 -3.17 59.94
N ASP A 252 -21.57 -2.95 61.20
CA ASP A 252 -21.18 -4.05 62.07
C ASP A 252 -22.41 -4.90 62.41
N THR A 253 -22.44 -6.10 61.92
CA THR A 253 -23.57 -7.01 62.08
C THR A 253 -23.66 -7.62 63.46
N VAL A 254 -22.64 -7.41 64.30
CA VAL A 254 -22.63 -7.87 65.72
C VAL A 254 -23.40 -6.92 66.62
N SER A 255 -23.63 -5.69 66.24
CA SER A 255 -24.30 -4.65 67.03
C SER A 255 -25.77 -4.41 66.65
N TYR A 256 -26.52 -5.42 66.24
CA TYR A 256 -27.97 -5.28 65.85
C TYR A 256 -28.88 -4.73 66.88
N THR A 257 -28.56 -4.88 68.15
CA THR A 257 -29.44 -4.45 69.25
C THR A 257 -29.73 -2.99 69.29
N HIS A 258 -28.98 -2.16 68.55
CA HIS A 258 -29.19 -0.72 68.50
C HIS A 258 -29.82 -0.21 67.20
N LEU A 259 -30.04 -1.11 66.23
CA LEU A 259 -30.70 -0.75 64.95
C LEU A 259 -32.18 -1.14 64.86
N THR A 260 -32.72 -1.74 65.92
CA THR A 260 -34.16 -1.94 66.00
C THR A 260 -34.82 -0.62 66.37
N LEU A 261 -35.58 -0.06 65.42
CA LEU A 261 -36.52 1.01 65.67
C LEU A 261 -37.37 0.62 66.89
N PRO A 262 -37.56 1.46 67.92
CA PRO A 262 -38.48 1.18 68.97
C PRO A 262 -39.88 1.09 68.37
N THR A 263 -40.40 -0.11 68.26
CA THR A 263 -41.83 -0.35 67.97
C THR A 263 -42.60 0.08 69.23
N LYS A 264 -43.06 1.32 69.21
CA LYS A 264 -44.11 1.73 70.15
C LYS A 264 -45.42 1.18 69.62
N ALA A 265 -45.98 0.32 70.42
CA ALA A 265 -47.37 -0.04 70.36
C ALA A 265 -48.28 1.19 70.47
#